data_4e464f9fdd885c58458c2548ba2af034
#
_entry.id   4e464f9fdd885c58458c2548ba2af034
#
_cell.length_a   1.000
_cell.length_b   1.000
_cell.length_c   1.000
_cell.angle_alpha   90.00
_cell.angle_beta   90.00
_cell.angle_gamma   90.00
#
_symmetry.space_group_name_H-M   'P 1'
#
loop_
_entity.id
_entity.type
_entity.pdbx_description
1 polymer ?
#
loop_
_entity_poly.entity_id
_entity_poly.type
_entity_poly.pdbx_seq_one_letter_code
_entity_poly.pdbx_strand_id
1 'polypeptide(L)'
;AGGLGAPAAMYLAAAGVGTIGIADADEVDLSNLQRQIIHSTQDVGKAKVQSAKETMEAINPDVKVITYRTFVDSESIMDLIKDYDFIIDGTDNFPAKFLINDACVMAEKPFSHAGIIRFQGQLMTYVPGQGPCYRCAFQSPPPKDAVPTCKQAGVIGAMGGVIGSLQAMEAIKYIIGQ
;
A
#
# COMPACT_ATOMS: atom_id res chain seq x y z
N ALA A 1 2.09 1.94 -5.50
CA ALA A 1 3.53 1.77 -5.77
C ALA A 1 4.34 2.91 -5.11
N GLY A 2 3.86 3.42 -3.98
CA GLY A 2 4.48 4.50 -3.20
C GLY A 2 5.51 4.01 -2.18
N GLY A 3 5.87 4.88 -1.22
CA GLY A 3 6.93 4.59 -0.23
C GLY A 3 6.64 3.43 0.72
N LEU A 4 5.38 3.17 1.03
CA LEU A 4 4.94 1.99 1.80
C LEU A 4 4.72 0.78 0.89
N GLY A 5 4.04 0.99 -0.25
CA GLY A 5 3.72 -0.08 -1.19
C GLY A 5 4.95 -0.68 -1.89
N ALA A 6 6.02 0.10 -2.08
CA ALA A 6 7.25 -0.38 -2.72
C ALA A 6 7.88 -1.57 -1.96
N PRO A 7 8.30 -1.45 -0.71
CA PRO A 7 8.86 -2.58 0.04
C PRO A 7 7.83 -3.70 0.26
N ALA A 8 6.56 -3.37 0.49
CA ALA A 8 5.52 -4.38 0.64
C ALA A 8 5.40 -5.26 -0.61
N ALA A 9 5.30 -4.67 -1.80
CA ALA A 9 5.19 -5.39 -3.07
C ALA A 9 6.42 -6.25 -3.35
N MET A 10 7.63 -5.73 -3.10
CA MET A 10 8.87 -6.47 -3.30
C MET A 10 8.96 -7.71 -2.39
N TYR A 11 8.61 -7.58 -1.10
CA TYR A 11 8.65 -8.72 -0.18
C TYR A 11 7.54 -9.75 -0.44
N LEU A 12 6.36 -9.32 -0.88
CA LEU A 12 5.30 -10.24 -1.30
C LEU A 12 5.70 -11.03 -2.55
N ALA A 13 6.32 -10.37 -3.53
CA ALA A 13 6.85 -11.04 -4.72
C ALA A 13 7.96 -12.03 -4.34
N ALA A 14 8.92 -11.62 -3.51
CA ALA A 14 10.00 -12.49 -3.04
C ALA A 14 9.50 -13.70 -2.24
N ALA A 15 8.42 -13.52 -1.46
CA ALA A 15 7.78 -14.60 -0.71
C ALA A 15 6.95 -15.56 -1.59
N GLY A 16 6.73 -15.24 -2.87
CA GLY A 16 5.99 -16.11 -3.79
C GLY A 16 4.48 -16.03 -3.64
N VAL A 17 3.93 -14.86 -3.23
CA VAL A 17 2.48 -14.64 -3.25
C VAL A 17 1.99 -14.75 -4.70
N GLY A 18 1.07 -15.69 -4.96
CA GLY A 18 0.73 -16.14 -6.31
C GLY A 18 0.21 -15.05 -7.25
N THR A 19 -0.66 -14.14 -6.76
CA THR A 19 -1.17 -13.01 -7.55
C THR A 19 -1.09 -11.73 -6.73
N ILE A 20 -0.46 -10.70 -7.28
CA ILE A 20 -0.34 -9.38 -6.66
C ILE A 20 -1.01 -8.34 -7.55
N GLY A 21 -2.07 -7.69 -7.04
CA GLY A 21 -2.66 -6.51 -7.67
C GLY A 21 -1.94 -5.25 -7.19
N ILE A 22 -1.56 -4.36 -8.11
CA ILE A 22 -0.96 -3.08 -7.77
C ILE A 22 -1.71 -1.93 -8.44
N ALA A 23 -2.24 -1.01 -7.63
CA ALA A 23 -2.99 0.16 -8.09
C ALA A 23 -2.22 1.44 -7.80
N ASP A 24 -1.99 2.27 -8.81
CA ASP A 24 -1.38 3.60 -8.71
C ASP A 24 -1.62 4.35 -10.04
N ALA A 25 -2.02 5.60 -9.99
CA ALA A 25 -2.28 6.40 -11.19
C ALA A 25 -1.06 7.20 -11.67
N ASP A 26 -0.06 7.37 -10.80
CA ASP A 26 1.07 8.25 -11.03
C ASP A 26 2.13 7.67 -11.96
N GLU A 27 3.02 8.55 -12.40
CA GLU A 27 4.29 8.23 -13.02
C GLU A 27 5.44 8.37 -12.02
N VAL A 28 6.53 7.67 -12.30
CA VAL A 28 7.75 7.73 -11.48
C VAL A 28 8.39 9.11 -11.64
N ASP A 29 8.61 9.78 -10.52
CA ASP A 29 9.30 11.07 -10.45
C ASP A 29 10.62 10.93 -9.69
N LEU A 30 11.64 11.68 -10.09
CA LEU A 30 12.96 11.65 -9.48
C LEU A 30 12.91 11.86 -7.97
N SER A 31 12.03 12.74 -7.48
CA SER A 31 11.84 13.03 -6.06
C SER A 31 11.25 11.85 -5.27
N ASN A 32 10.70 10.85 -5.95
CA ASN A 32 10.12 9.67 -5.33
C ASN A 32 11.18 8.62 -4.95
N LEU A 33 12.29 8.56 -5.68
CA LEU A 33 13.28 7.46 -5.61
C LEU A 33 13.91 7.32 -4.23
N GLN A 34 13.97 8.39 -3.44
CA GLN A 34 14.52 8.34 -2.08
C GLN A 34 13.73 7.45 -1.10
N ARG A 35 12.46 7.06 -1.46
CA ARG A 35 11.61 6.20 -0.63
C ARG A 35 10.84 5.13 -1.40
N GLN A 36 10.68 5.27 -2.70
CA GLN A 36 9.95 4.31 -3.56
C GLN A 36 10.93 3.38 -4.25
N ILE A 37 11.56 2.51 -3.46
CA ILE A 37 12.73 1.70 -3.86
C ILE A 37 12.43 0.60 -4.90
N ILE A 38 11.17 0.38 -5.26
CA ILE A 38 10.75 -0.52 -6.34
C ILE A 38 11.04 0.08 -7.72
N HIS A 39 11.28 1.40 -7.79
CA HIS A 39 11.60 2.12 -9.01
C HIS A 39 13.07 2.50 -9.07
N SER A 40 13.60 2.66 -10.27
CA SER A 40 14.97 3.11 -10.54
C SER A 40 14.99 4.46 -11.28
N THR A 41 16.17 5.06 -11.43
CA THR A 41 16.34 6.30 -12.21
C THR A 41 15.95 6.11 -13.68
N GLN A 42 16.09 4.89 -14.21
CA GLN A 42 15.71 4.56 -15.60
C GLN A 42 14.18 4.54 -15.79
N ASP A 43 13.42 4.46 -14.71
CA ASP A 43 11.96 4.41 -14.75
C ASP A 43 11.28 5.79 -14.69
N VAL A 44 12.05 6.86 -14.53
CA VAL A 44 11.49 8.23 -14.47
C VAL A 44 10.63 8.51 -15.69
N GLY A 45 9.37 8.91 -15.47
CA GLY A 45 8.35 9.12 -16.50
C GLY A 45 7.54 7.88 -16.89
N LYS A 46 7.91 6.68 -16.43
CA LYS A 46 7.13 5.45 -16.62
C LYS A 46 5.96 5.40 -15.61
N ALA A 47 4.83 4.79 -15.99
CA ALA A 47 3.76 4.54 -15.03
C ALA A 47 4.28 3.69 -13.86
N LYS A 48 4.01 4.12 -12.61
CA LYS A 48 4.49 3.43 -11.40
C LYS A 48 4.10 1.96 -11.36
N VAL A 49 2.86 1.64 -11.75
CA VAL A 49 2.39 0.24 -11.77
C VAL A 49 3.16 -0.62 -12.76
N GLN A 50 3.59 -0.05 -13.89
CA GLN A 50 4.36 -0.80 -14.88
C GLN A 50 5.81 -1.02 -14.40
N SER A 51 6.47 0.01 -13.88
CA SER A 51 7.80 -0.10 -13.27
C SER A 51 7.80 -1.10 -12.11
N ALA A 52 6.80 -1.02 -11.23
CA ALA A 52 6.66 -1.94 -10.11
C ALA A 52 6.46 -3.40 -10.58
N LYS A 53 5.63 -3.62 -11.61
CA LYS A 53 5.43 -4.95 -12.21
C LYS A 53 6.74 -5.54 -12.70
N GLU A 54 7.51 -4.79 -13.49
CA GLU A 54 8.80 -5.26 -14.02
C GLU A 54 9.77 -5.64 -12.90
N THR A 55 9.84 -4.84 -11.83
CA THR A 55 10.69 -5.15 -10.67
C THR A 55 10.23 -6.40 -9.94
N MET A 56 8.91 -6.55 -9.69
CA MET A 56 8.38 -7.74 -9.00
C MET A 56 8.60 -9.02 -9.81
N GLU A 57 8.36 -8.99 -11.12
CA GLU A 57 8.59 -10.13 -12.01
C GLU A 57 10.08 -10.46 -12.17
N ALA A 58 10.98 -9.47 -12.06
CA ALA A 58 12.42 -9.70 -12.02
C ALA A 58 12.87 -10.32 -10.68
N ILE A 59 12.21 -10.02 -9.56
CA ILE A 59 12.46 -10.66 -8.26
C ILE A 59 11.99 -12.11 -8.27
N ASN A 60 10.78 -12.35 -8.79
CA ASN A 60 10.18 -13.68 -8.83
C ASN A 60 9.29 -13.82 -10.07
N PRO A 61 9.74 -14.55 -11.12
CA PRO A 61 8.99 -14.70 -12.35
C PRO A 61 7.72 -15.57 -12.22
N ASP A 62 7.57 -16.32 -11.13
CA ASP A 62 6.39 -17.15 -10.89
C ASP A 62 5.20 -16.38 -10.33
N VAL A 63 5.41 -15.11 -9.94
CA VAL A 63 4.35 -14.24 -9.40
C VAL A 63 3.60 -13.56 -10.54
N LYS A 64 2.27 -13.67 -10.52
CA LYS A 64 1.39 -12.95 -11.46
C LYS A 64 1.13 -11.54 -10.95
N VAL A 65 1.58 -10.51 -11.68
CA VAL A 65 1.33 -9.11 -11.33
C VAL A 65 0.25 -8.51 -12.22
N ILE A 66 -0.84 -8.03 -11.60
CA ILE A 66 -1.95 -7.33 -12.27
C ILE A 66 -1.84 -5.84 -11.94
N THR A 67 -1.78 -5.01 -12.97
CA THR A 67 -1.61 -3.56 -12.83
C THR A 67 -2.94 -2.81 -13.04
N TYR A 68 -3.22 -1.85 -12.17
CA TYR A 68 -4.36 -0.95 -12.27
C TYR A 68 -3.85 0.50 -12.29
N ARG A 69 -3.77 1.11 -13.47
CA ARG A 69 -3.36 2.52 -13.60
C ARG A 69 -4.56 3.42 -13.31
N THR A 70 -4.92 3.51 -12.06
CA THR A 70 -6.08 4.28 -11.59
C THR A 70 -5.89 4.83 -10.19
N PHE A 71 -6.57 5.93 -9.88
CA PHE A 71 -6.83 6.31 -8.50
C PHE A 71 -7.92 5.42 -7.91
N VAL A 72 -7.78 5.11 -6.62
CA VAL A 72 -8.81 4.39 -5.89
C VAL A 72 -9.90 5.38 -5.48
N ASP A 73 -11.12 5.15 -5.92
CA ASP A 73 -12.30 5.96 -5.62
C ASP A 73 -13.50 5.09 -5.19
N SER A 74 -14.61 5.72 -4.82
CA SER A 74 -15.80 5.03 -4.33
C SER A 74 -16.52 4.18 -5.38
N GLU A 75 -16.30 4.44 -6.67
CA GLU A 75 -16.94 3.70 -7.77
C GLU A 75 -16.17 2.42 -8.10
N SER A 76 -14.84 2.47 -7.99
CA SER A 76 -13.94 1.40 -8.43
C SER A 76 -13.46 0.47 -7.32
N ILE A 77 -13.42 0.93 -6.06
CA ILE A 77 -12.73 0.21 -4.98
C ILE A 77 -13.29 -1.19 -4.74
N MET A 78 -14.61 -1.36 -4.77
CA MET A 78 -15.23 -2.67 -4.52
C MET A 78 -14.84 -3.70 -5.58
N ASP A 79 -14.79 -3.27 -6.85
CA ASP A 79 -14.32 -4.11 -7.94
C ASP A 79 -12.82 -4.41 -7.87
N LEU A 80 -12.03 -3.44 -7.42
CA LEU A 80 -10.59 -3.63 -7.26
C LEU A 80 -10.23 -4.67 -6.19
N ILE A 81 -10.96 -4.69 -5.05
CA ILE A 81 -10.60 -5.54 -3.92
C ILE A 81 -11.25 -6.93 -3.92
N LYS A 82 -12.30 -7.15 -4.71
CA LYS A 82 -13.15 -8.36 -4.62
C LYS A 82 -12.39 -9.69 -4.79
N ASP A 83 -11.41 -9.70 -5.69
CA ASP A 83 -10.68 -10.90 -6.08
C ASP A 83 -9.39 -11.14 -5.28
N TYR A 84 -9.13 -10.33 -4.23
CA TYR A 84 -7.93 -10.42 -3.40
C TYR A 84 -8.26 -10.89 -1.99
N ASP A 85 -7.37 -11.72 -1.43
CA ASP A 85 -7.53 -12.30 -0.08
C ASP A 85 -7.08 -11.35 1.02
N PHE A 86 -6.17 -10.42 0.73
CA PHE A 86 -5.64 -9.44 1.67
C PHE A 86 -5.34 -8.11 0.96
N ILE A 87 -5.67 -6.99 1.59
CA ILE A 87 -5.45 -5.65 1.03
C ILE A 87 -4.34 -4.93 1.80
N ILE A 88 -3.43 -4.30 1.08
CA ILE A 88 -2.40 -3.43 1.67
C ILE A 88 -2.70 -1.98 1.31
N ASP A 89 -2.98 -1.16 2.32
CA ASP A 89 -3.10 0.28 2.17
C ASP A 89 -1.71 0.94 2.21
N GLY A 90 -1.20 1.25 1.04
CA GLY A 90 0.05 2.00 0.85
C GLY A 90 -0.16 3.49 0.52
N THR A 91 -1.36 4.04 0.75
CA THR A 91 -1.70 5.42 0.43
C THR A 91 -1.13 6.42 1.46
N ASP A 92 -1.01 7.67 1.08
CA ASP A 92 -0.45 8.75 1.90
C ASP A 92 -1.46 9.87 2.24
N ASN A 93 -2.75 9.62 2.01
CA ASN A 93 -3.79 10.61 2.26
C ASN A 93 -5.00 10.01 3.00
N PHE A 94 -5.59 10.81 3.86
CA PHE A 94 -6.71 10.37 4.70
C PHE A 94 -7.95 9.94 3.92
N PRO A 95 -8.42 10.64 2.86
CA PRO A 95 -9.58 10.20 2.10
C PRO A 95 -9.44 8.77 1.57
N ALA A 96 -8.32 8.43 0.96
CA ALA A 96 -8.08 7.09 0.46
C ALA A 96 -8.03 6.05 1.59
N LYS A 97 -7.39 6.39 2.73
CA LYS A 97 -7.31 5.51 3.90
C LYS A 97 -8.67 5.15 4.48
N PHE A 98 -9.54 6.14 4.65
CA PHE A 98 -10.90 5.90 5.13
C PHE A 98 -11.74 5.13 4.11
N LEU A 99 -11.59 5.42 2.83
CA LEU A 99 -12.27 4.70 1.75
C LEU A 99 -11.87 3.22 1.73
N ILE A 100 -10.57 2.92 1.80
CA ILE A 100 -10.06 1.54 1.82
C ILE A 100 -10.58 0.81 3.06
N ASN A 101 -10.54 1.44 4.25
CA ASN A 101 -11.11 0.86 5.46
C ASN A 101 -12.59 0.50 5.27
N ASP A 102 -13.39 1.44 4.78
CA ASP A 102 -14.84 1.24 4.66
C ASP A 102 -15.15 0.12 3.67
N ALA A 103 -14.48 0.12 2.51
CA ALA A 103 -14.64 -0.92 1.50
C ALA A 103 -14.23 -2.31 2.02
N CYS A 104 -13.09 -2.40 2.71
CA CYS A 104 -12.62 -3.67 3.27
C CYS A 104 -13.54 -4.19 4.38
N VAL A 105 -14.05 -3.32 5.24
CA VAL A 105 -15.03 -3.70 6.27
C VAL A 105 -16.32 -4.18 5.63
N MET A 106 -16.86 -3.46 4.64
CA MET A 106 -18.09 -3.83 3.92
C MET A 106 -17.95 -5.13 3.13
N ALA A 107 -16.78 -5.37 2.54
CA ALA A 107 -16.47 -6.58 1.77
C ALA A 107 -15.95 -7.75 2.62
N GLU A 108 -15.88 -7.58 3.94
CA GLU A 108 -15.30 -8.56 4.88
C GLU A 108 -13.89 -9.00 4.46
N LYS A 109 -13.07 -8.04 3.98
CA LYS A 109 -11.68 -8.27 3.57
C LYS A 109 -10.71 -7.85 4.66
N PRO A 110 -9.72 -8.69 5.00
CA PRO A 110 -8.62 -8.28 5.87
C PRO A 110 -7.75 -7.25 5.16
N PHE A 111 -7.20 -6.31 5.91
CA PHE A 111 -6.27 -5.33 5.35
C PHE A 111 -5.24 -4.84 6.38
N SER A 112 -4.09 -4.43 5.88
CA SER A 112 -3.08 -3.73 6.66
C SER A 112 -3.06 -2.27 6.26
N HIS A 113 -3.30 -1.42 7.25
CA HIS A 113 -3.21 0.03 7.14
C HIS A 113 -1.88 0.52 7.71
N ALA A 114 -1.24 1.46 7.05
CA ALA A 114 -0.03 2.09 7.56
C ALA A 114 0.03 3.59 7.27
N GLY A 115 0.79 4.30 8.08
CA GLY A 115 1.08 5.71 7.92
C GLY A 115 2.50 6.02 8.35
N ILE A 116 3.17 6.92 7.63
CA ILE A 116 4.54 7.37 7.96
C ILE A 116 4.63 8.88 7.84
N ILE A 117 5.36 9.50 8.75
CA ILE A 117 5.67 10.92 8.74
C ILE A 117 7.00 11.15 9.45
N ARG A 118 7.92 11.92 8.85
CA ARG A 118 9.25 12.17 9.41
C ARG A 118 9.97 10.87 9.78
N PHE A 119 10.18 10.60 11.07
CA PHE A 119 10.81 9.41 11.65
C PHE A 119 9.81 8.50 12.36
N GLN A 120 8.52 8.72 12.19
CA GLN A 120 7.46 7.97 12.83
C GLN A 120 6.70 7.14 11.82
N GLY A 121 6.30 5.95 12.24
CA GLY A 121 5.44 5.06 11.46
C GLY A 121 4.44 4.39 12.38
N GLN A 122 3.27 4.10 11.83
CA GLN A 122 2.24 3.31 12.49
C GLN A 122 1.71 2.27 11.54
N LEU A 123 1.29 1.15 12.10
CA LEU A 123 0.70 0.04 11.37
C LEU A 123 -0.47 -0.52 12.16
N MET A 124 -1.49 -0.94 11.47
CA MET A 124 -2.66 -1.61 12.02
C MET A 124 -3.13 -2.66 11.02
N THR A 125 -3.41 -3.87 11.50
CA THR A 125 -4.02 -4.93 10.69
C THR A 125 -5.43 -5.18 11.17
N TYR A 126 -6.38 -5.23 10.25
CA TYR A 126 -7.77 -5.60 10.48
C TYR A 126 -8.04 -6.98 9.89
N VAL A 127 -8.67 -7.83 10.67
CA VAL A 127 -9.22 -9.11 10.22
C VAL A 127 -10.70 -9.13 10.58
N PRO A 128 -11.61 -9.43 9.65
CA PRO A 128 -13.05 -9.46 9.91
C PRO A 128 -13.40 -10.31 11.14
N GLY A 129 -14.20 -9.75 12.05
CA GLY A 129 -14.59 -10.41 13.30
C GLY A 129 -13.50 -10.47 14.38
N GLN A 130 -12.30 -9.95 14.13
CA GLN A 130 -11.16 -9.99 15.06
C GLN A 130 -10.58 -8.59 15.28
N GLY A 131 -11.14 -7.85 16.24
CA GLY A 131 -10.58 -6.57 16.64
C GLY A 131 -11.13 -5.35 15.88
N PRO A 132 -10.54 -4.15 16.14
CA PRO A 132 -11.05 -2.88 15.64
C PRO A 132 -10.62 -2.63 14.20
N CYS A 133 -11.47 -1.93 13.42
CA CYS A 133 -11.09 -1.36 12.14
C CYS A 133 -10.49 0.06 12.32
N TYR A 134 -10.03 0.68 11.23
CA TYR A 134 -9.41 2.01 11.29
C TYR A 134 -10.35 3.08 11.86
N ARG A 135 -11.68 3.01 11.56
CA ARG A 135 -12.66 3.94 12.15
C ARG A 135 -12.90 3.72 13.63
N CYS A 136 -12.62 2.55 14.18
CA CYS A 136 -12.70 2.33 15.63
C CYS A 136 -11.59 3.10 16.36
N ALA A 137 -10.42 3.25 15.75
CA ALA A 137 -9.30 4.03 16.28
C ALA A 137 -9.42 5.52 15.93
N PHE A 138 -9.86 5.84 14.71
CA PHE A 138 -9.97 7.19 14.17
C PHE A 138 -11.36 7.40 13.57
N GLN A 139 -12.28 7.97 14.32
CA GLN A 139 -13.69 8.07 13.92
C GLN A 139 -13.93 8.88 12.66
N SER A 140 -13.13 9.91 12.41
CA SER A 140 -13.22 10.79 11.25
C SER A 140 -11.83 11.26 10.79
N PRO A 141 -11.70 11.67 9.52
CA PRO A 141 -10.49 12.34 9.06
C PRO A 141 -10.18 13.57 9.92
N PRO A 142 -8.90 13.88 10.15
CA PRO A 142 -8.53 15.10 10.85
C PRO A 142 -9.02 16.33 10.06
N PRO A 143 -9.25 17.48 10.72
CA PRO A 143 -9.55 18.72 10.03
C PRO A 143 -8.51 19.00 8.94
N LYS A 144 -8.95 19.69 7.87
CA LYS A 144 -8.04 20.11 6.80
C LYS A 144 -6.87 20.90 7.41
N ASP A 145 -5.67 20.60 6.97
CA ASP A 145 -4.41 21.22 7.40
C ASP A 145 -3.99 20.95 8.87
N ALA A 146 -4.72 20.11 9.61
CA ALA A 146 -4.33 19.73 10.99
C ALA A 146 -3.10 18.81 11.03
N VAL A 147 -2.86 18.05 9.96
CA VAL A 147 -1.71 17.15 9.83
C VAL A 147 -0.97 17.51 8.54
N PRO A 148 0.34 17.82 8.59
CA PRO A 148 1.10 18.12 7.41
C PRO A 148 1.21 16.89 6.51
N THR A 149 1.20 17.11 5.20
CA THR A 149 1.44 16.05 4.22
C THR A 149 2.89 15.55 4.28
N CYS A 150 3.16 14.36 3.76
CA CYS A 150 4.53 13.85 3.62
C CYS A 150 5.44 14.81 2.83
N LYS A 151 4.90 15.54 1.87
CA LYS A 151 5.62 16.54 1.09
C LYS A 151 6.02 17.76 1.93
N GLN A 152 5.16 18.17 2.87
CA GLN A 152 5.43 19.32 3.75
C GLN A 152 6.33 18.97 4.93
N ALA A 153 6.08 17.83 5.57
CA ALA A 153 6.80 17.41 6.78
C ALA A 153 8.11 16.68 6.48
N GLY A 154 8.22 16.11 5.29
CA GLY A 154 9.26 15.15 4.93
C GLY A 154 9.01 13.77 5.51
N VAL A 155 9.68 12.79 4.96
CA VAL A 155 9.71 11.41 5.45
C VAL A 155 11.06 10.79 5.10
N ILE A 156 11.67 10.12 6.06
CA ILE A 156 12.87 9.35 5.78
C ILE A 156 12.50 8.05 5.06
N GLY A 157 13.12 7.77 3.91
CA GLY A 157 12.77 6.62 3.07
C GLY A 157 12.84 5.28 3.80
N ALA A 158 13.80 5.12 4.71
CA ALA A 158 13.93 3.93 5.53
C ALA A 158 12.68 3.63 6.39
N MET A 159 11.91 4.65 6.83
CA MET A 159 10.64 4.41 7.53
C MET A 159 9.60 3.75 6.64
N GLY A 160 9.55 4.14 5.35
CA GLY A 160 8.73 3.43 4.36
C GLY A 160 9.15 1.96 4.23
N GLY A 161 10.47 1.72 4.21
CA GLY A 161 11.05 0.38 4.21
C GLY A 161 10.61 -0.48 5.40
N VAL A 162 10.78 0.04 6.62
CA VAL A 162 10.41 -0.67 7.86
C VAL A 162 8.91 -0.98 7.89
N ILE A 163 8.08 0.05 7.75
CA ILE A 163 6.62 -0.10 7.90
C ILE A 163 6.00 -0.90 6.76
N GLY A 164 6.43 -0.68 5.50
CA GLY A 164 5.92 -1.45 4.37
C GLY A 164 6.35 -2.93 4.41
N SER A 165 7.54 -3.23 4.94
CA SER A 165 7.96 -4.62 5.19
C SER A 165 7.12 -5.29 6.28
N LEU A 166 6.74 -4.56 7.32
CA LEU A 166 5.80 -5.05 8.33
C LEU A 166 4.40 -5.30 7.74
N GLN A 167 3.92 -4.45 6.82
CA GLN A 167 2.65 -4.72 6.11
C GLN A 167 2.73 -6.03 5.29
N ALA A 168 3.83 -6.26 4.58
CA ALA A 168 4.05 -7.51 3.87
C ALA A 168 4.05 -8.72 4.81
N MET A 169 4.70 -8.60 5.96
CA MET A 169 4.74 -9.66 6.97
C MET A 169 3.34 -9.98 7.52
N GLU A 170 2.50 -8.98 7.78
CA GLU A 170 1.11 -9.18 8.21
C GLU A 170 0.28 -9.91 7.14
N ALA A 171 0.43 -9.52 5.86
CA ALA A 171 -0.23 -10.22 4.76
C ALA A 171 0.24 -11.68 4.65
N ILE A 172 1.53 -11.94 4.74
CA ILE A 172 2.09 -13.31 4.69
C ILE A 172 1.57 -14.13 5.87
N LYS A 173 1.59 -13.60 7.10
CA LYS A 173 1.04 -14.28 8.28
C LYS A 173 -0.41 -14.68 8.07
N TYR A 174 -1.23 -13.77 7.59
CA TYR A 174 -2.64 -14.05 7.29
C TYR A 174 -2.79 -15.17 6.26
N ILE A 175 -2.04 -15.12 5.14
CA ILE A 175 -2.11 -16.11 4.06
C ILE A 175 -1.73 -17.51 4.55
N ILE A 176 -0.77 -17.64 5.46
CA ILE A 176 -0.33 -18.93 6.00
C ILE A 176 -1.09 -19.35 7.28
N GLY A 177 -2.10 -18.57 7.71
CA GLY A 177 -2.96 -18.90 8.86
C GLY A 177 -2.32 -18.69 10.23
N GLN A 178 -1.44 -17.68 10.38
CA GLN A 178 -0.76 -17.32 11.65
C GLN A 178 -1.34 -16.07 12.29
#